data_fc75d134113f636647035db5b7b3e0f9
#
_entry.id   fc75d134113f636647035db5b7b3e0f9
#
_cell.length_a   1.000
_cell.length_b   1.000
_cell.length_c   1.000
_cell.angle_alpha   90.00
_cell.angle_beta   90.00
_cell.angle_gamma   90.00
#
_symmetry.space_group_name_H-M   'P 1'
#
loop_
_entity.id
_entity.type
_entity.pdbx_description
1 polymer ?
#
loop_
_entity_poly.entity_id
_entity_poly.type
_entity_poly.pdbx_seq_one_letter_code
_entity_poly.pdbx_strand_id
1 'polypeptide(L)'
;MGRPLLFLDVDGPLNPYAAKPHKRPPGYTTLRVPWDGLAREGHRSPLARRRPLRVWLDPRHGAELLRLDYELCWASTWMADANRWIAPVVGLPELPFVDFADSLLQDRPDGIHWKTAPLVEYADGRPFAWVDDEQGDPDRAYVTAHHRAPGLLHHVNPRIGLRDDDFRTLADFARGCPTPELGMREGQREGGLSPRSSRGPR
;
A
#
# COMPACT_ATOMS: atom_id res chain seq x y z
N MET A 1 -4.41 14.93 9.46
CA MET A 1 -4.14 13.53 9.03
C MET A 1 -4.32 13.47 7.52
N GLY A 2 -3.50 12.69 6.79
CA GLY A 2 -3.64 12.50 5.33
C GLY A 2 -4.77 11.52 4.98
N ARG A 3 -4.99 11.28 3.67
CA ARG A 3 -5.84 10.18 3.19
C ARG A 3 -5.36 8.84 3.79
N PRO A 4 -6.22 7.83 3.95
CA PRO A 4 -5.77 6.51 4.37
C PRO A 4 -4.74 5.94 3.39
N LEU A 5 -3.84 5.08 3.89
CA LEU A 5 -2.89 4.35 3.06
C LEU A 5 -3.54 3.11 2.45
N LEU A 6 -3.19 2.77 1.21
CA LEU A 6 -3.47 1.46 0.66
C LEU A 6 -2.14 0.75 0.37
N PHE A 7 -1.83 -0.23 1.19
CA PHE A 7 -0.71 -1.13 1.01
C PHE A 7 -1.11 -2.21 0.01
N LEU A 8 -0.45 -2.26 -1.12
CA LEU A 8 -0.80 -3.11 -2.25
C LEU A 8 0.31 -4.13 -2.53
N ASP A 9 0.00 -5.42 -2.40
CA ASP A 9 0.88 -6.46 -2.93
C ASP A 9 0.67 -6.64 -4.44
N VAL A 10 1.67 -7.20 -5.10
CA VAL A 10 1.66 -7.52 -6.53
C VAL A 10 1.19 -8.95 -6.75
N ASP A 11 1.87 -9.91 -6.12
CA ASP A 11 1.56 -11.32 -6.28
C ASP A 11 0.32 -11.68 -5.45
N GLY A 12 -0.64 -12.35 -6.05
CA GLY A 12 -1.99 -12.55 -5.53
C GLY A 12 -2.96 -11.48 -6.02
N PRO A 13 -2.93 -10.24 -5.49
CA PRO A 13 -3.89 -9.18 -5.86
C PRO A 13 -3.85 -8.77 -7.33
N LEU A 14 -2.69 -8.36 -7.83
CA LEU A 14 -2.55 -7.89 -9.22
C LEU A 14 -2.16 -9.02 -10.17
N ASN A 15 -1.27 -9.92 -9.73
CA ASN A 15 -0.82 -11.08 -10.45
C ASN A 15 -1.43 -12.35 -9.85
N PRO A 16 -2.49 -12.93 -10.42
CA PRO A 16 -3.09 -14.17 -9.92
C PRO A 16 -2.17 -15.37 -10.21
N TYR A 17 -1.01 -15.39 -9.55
CA TYR A 17 0.08 -16.34 -9.80
C TYR A 17 -0.30 -17.80 -9.54
N ALA A 18 -1.24 -18.04 -8.61
CA ALA A 18 -1.72 -19.37 -8.24
C ALA A 18 -2.80 -19.92 -9.20
N ALA A 19 -3.21 -19.17 -10.21
CA ALA A 19 -4.07 -19.68 -11.27
C ALA A 19 -3.33 -20.70 -12.13
N LYS A 20 -4.06 -21.69 -12.65
CA LYS A 20 -3.47 -22.72 -13.53
C LYS A 20 -2.83 -22.05 -14.76
N PRO A 21 -1.65 -22.53 -15.24
CA PRO A 21 -0.88 -21.89 -16.31
C PRO A 21 -1.64 -21.62 -17.61
N HIS A 22 -2.69 -22.39 -17.89
CA HIS A 22 -3.54 -22.26 -19.08
C HIS A 22 -4.86 -21.51 -18.80
N LYS A 23 -5.08 -21.02 -17.56
CA LYS A 23 -6.30 -20.32 -17.13
C LYS A 23 -6.01 -18.87 -16.74
N ARG A 24 -5.42 -18.11 -17.69
CA ARG A 24 -5.30 -16.67 -17.50
C ARG A 24 -6.70 -16.06 -17.37
N PRO A 25 -6.97 -15.26 -16.34
CA PRO A 25 -8.27 -14.62 -16.20
C PRO A 25 -8.58 -13.69 -17.40
N PRO A 26 -9.86 -13.51 -17.76
CA PRO A 26 -10.25 -12.57 -18.80
C PRO A 26 -9.80 -11.14 -18.45
N GLY A 27 -9.36 -10.37 -19.47
CA GLY A 27 -8.87 -9.00 -19.29
C GLY A 27 -7.38 -8.89 -18.96
N TYR A 28 -6.78 -9.94 -18.41
CA TYR A 28 -5.36 -9.93 -18.06
C TYR A 28 -4.45 -10.07 -19.27
N THR A 29 -3.35 -9.33 -19.28
CA THR A 29 -2.24 -9.47 -20.22
C THR A 29 -1.11 -10.28 -19.61
N THR A 30 -0.16 -10.73 -20.44
CA THR A 30 1.04 -11.46 -19.96
C THR A 30 2.27 -10.60 -20.10
N LEU A 31 2.89 -10.26 -18.98
CA LEU A 31 4.21 -9.66 -18.93
C LEU A 31 5.27 -10.76 -18.70
N ARG A 32 6.44 -10.60 -19.31
CA ARG A 32 7.62 -11.44 -19.12
C ARG A 32 8.73 -10.61 -18.52
N VAL A 33 9.02 -10.82 -17.23
CA VAL A 33 10.06 -10.07 -16.51
C VAL A 33 11.34 -10.91 -16.49
N PRO A 34 12.45 -10.41 -17.04
CA PRO A 34 13.73 -11.08 -16.96
C PRO A 34 14.21 -11.20 -15.50
N TRP A 35 14.78 -12.34 -15.12
CA TRP A 35 15.30 -12.55 -13.76
C TRP A 35 16.50 -11.65 -13.40
N ASP A 36 17.29 -11.27 -14.40
CA ASP A 36 18.40 -10.33 -14.27
C ASP A 36 17.93 -8.89 -13.99
N GLY A 37 16.68 -8.59 -14.34
CA GLY A 37 16.02 -7.32 -14.03
C GLY A 37 15.55 -7.21 -12.56
N LEU A 38 15.45 -8.33 -11.83
CA LEU A 38 15.03 -8.41 -10.43
C LEU A 38 16.23 -8.63 -9.47
N ALA A 39 17.45 -8.66 -10.00
CA ALA A 39 18.63 -8.91 -9.19
C ALA A 39 18.97 -7.69 -8.34
N ARG A 40 18.93 -7.84 -7.02
CA ARG A 40 19.61 -6.94 -6.09
C ARG A 40 21.10 -6.88 -6.44
N GLU A 41 21.67 -5.69 -6.41
CA GLU A 41 23.12 -5.51 -6.63
C GLU A 41 23.90 -6.47 -5.72
N GLY A 42 24.72 -7.33 -6.34
CA GLY A 42 25.62 -8.26 -5.64
C GLY A 42 25.27 -9.75 -5.72
N HIS A 43 24.07 -10.15 -6.11
CA HIS A 43 23.70 -11.58 -6.26
C HIS A 43 23.51 -11.95 -7.73
N ARG A 44 24.60 -12.10 -8.47
CA ARG A 44 24.57 -12.80 -9.77
C ARG A 44 24.34 -14.29 -9.50
N SER A 45 23.09 -14.71 -9.47
CA SER A 45 22.75 -16.12 -9.40
C SER A 45 23.28 -16.83 -10.64
N PRO A 46 23.91 -18.03 -10.50
CA PRO A 46 24.29 -18.89 -11.65
C PRO A 46 23.10 -19.33 -12.51
N LEU A 47 21.89 -18.91 -12.14
CA LEU A 47 20.63 -19.28 -12.77
C LEU A 47 20.22 -18.33 -13.92
N ALA A 48 21.14 -17.58 -14.50
CA ALA A 48 20.95 -16.66 -15.66
C ALA A 48 20.30 -17.32 -16.92
N ARG A 49 19.97 -18.59 -16.87
CA ARG A 49 19.17 -19.32 -17.88
C ARG A 49 17.73 -19.59 -17.46
N ARG A 50 17.23 -19.00 -16.37
CA ARG A 50 15.83 -19.17 -15.99
C ARG A 50 14.93 -18.50 -17.02
N ARG A 51 13.82 -19.19 -17.35
CA ARG A 51 12.76 -18.60 -18.16
C ARG A 51 12.26 -17.33 -17.46
N PRO A 52 11.98 -16.25 -18.23
CA PRO A 52 11.44 -15.03 -17.64
C PRO A 52 10.23 -15.32 -16.76
N LEU A 53 10.13 -14.59 -15.65
CA LEU A 53 8.99 -14.67 -14.76
C LEU A 53 7.73 -14.27 -15.53
N ARG A 54 6.71 -15.12 -15.48
CA ARG A 54 5.41 -14.83 -16.06
C ARG A 54 4.57 -14.08 -15.04
N VAL A 55 4.12 -12.89 -15.39
CA VAL A 55 3.22 -12.07 -14.58
C VAL A 55 1.98 -11.79 -15.40
N TRP A 56 0.81 -12.00 -14.84
CA TRP A 56 -0.47 -11.65 -15.45
C TRP A 56 -1.02 -10.40 -14.78
N LEU A 57 -1.35 -9.38 -15.55
CA LEU A 57 -1.82 -8.10 -15.06
C LEU A 57 -3.05 -7.65 -15.85
N ASP A 58 -4.03 -7.09 -15.16
CA ASP A 58 -5.17 -6.42 -15.78
C ASP A 58 -4.88 -4.91 -15.89
N PRO A 59 -4.77 -4.36 -17.12
CA PRO A 59 -4.48 -2.94 -17.31
C PRO A 59 -5.54 -1.99 -16.73
N ARG A 60 -6.74 -2.49 -16.39
CA ARG A 60 -7.82 -1.69 -15.81
C ARG A 60 -7.63 -1.43 -14.32
N HIS A 61 -6.87 -2.28 -13.62
CA HIS A 61 -6.73 -2.19 -12.16
C HIS A 61 -6.14 -0.85 -11.71
N GLY A 62 -5.20 -0.26 -12.46
CA GLY A 62 -4.64 1.03 -12.10
C GLY A 62 -5.69 2.15 -12.07
N ALA A 63 -6.56 2.19 -13.08
CA ALA A 63 -7.63 3.18 -13.12
C ALA A 63 -8.63 2.99 -11.95
N GLU A 64 -8.98 1.74 -11.59
CA GLU A 64 -9.85 1.46 -10.45
C GLU A 64 -9.18 1.84 -9.12
N LEU A 65 -7.90 1.51 -8.94
CA LEU A 65 -7.13 1.89 -7.74
C LEU A 65 -7.01 3.41 -7.57
N LEU A 66 -6.76 4.14 -8.67
CA LEU A 66 -6.64 5.60 -8.65
C LEU A 66 -7.96 6.33 -8.37
N ARG A 67 -9.12 5.67 -8.55
CA ARG A 67 -10.43 6.23 -8.17
C ARG A 67 -10.72 6.11 -6.68
N LEU A 68 -10.00 5.25 -5.96
CA LEU A 68 -10.13 5.10 -4.53
C LEU A 68 -9.51 6.30 -3.81
N ASP A 69 -10.11 6.73 -2.71
CA ASP A 69 -9.57 7.84 -1.91
C ASP A 69 -8.48 7.38 -0.95
N TYR A 70 -7.37 6.92 -1.52
CA TYR A 70 -6.19 6.44 -0.82
C TYR A 70 -4.91 7.12 -1.32
N GLU A 71 -3.90 7.05 -0.48
CA GLU A 71 -2.50 7.18 -0.87
C GLU A 71 -1.94 5.77 -1.08
N LEU A 72 -1.64 5.43 -2.34
CA LEU A 72 -1.19 4.09 -2.72
C LEU A 72 0.29 3.89 -2.36
N CYS A 73 0.63 2.71 -1.86
CA CYS A 73 1.99 2.32 -1.50
C CYS A 73 2.22 0.83 -1.81
N TRP A 74 3.32 0.50 -2.48
CA TRP A 74 3.67 -0.91 -2.70
C TRP A 74 4.06 -1.59 -1.38
N ALA A 75 3.47 -2.74 -1.12
CA ALA A 75 3.77 -3.61 0.01
C ALA A 75 4.10 -5.03 -0.47
N SER A 76 5.13 -5.13 -1.31
CA SER A 76 5.46 -6.34 -2.07
C SER A 76 6.96 -6.64 -2.02
N THR A 77 7.31 -7.91 -2.20
CA THR A 77 8.71 -8.34 -2.42
C THR A 77 9.35 -7.71 -3.67
N TRP A 78 8.53 -7.17 -4.57
CA TRP A 78 8.99 -6.43 -5.73
C TRP A 78 9.64 -5.09 -5.36
N MET A 79 9.26 -4.47 -4.23
CA MET A 79 9.78 -3.17 -3.79
C MET A 79 9.80 -2.14 -4.95
N ALA A 80 10.96 -1.49 -5.19
CA ALA A 80 11.13 -0.52 -6.28
C ALA A 80 10.89 -1.10 -7.69
N ASP A 81 11.12 -2.41 -7.89
CA ASP A 81 10.88 -3.08 -9.16
C ASP A 81 9.39 -3.11 -9.55
N ALA A 82 8.47 -2.97 -8.59
CA ALA A 82 7.05 -2.81 -8.90
C ALA A 82 6.78 -1.55 -9.73
N ASN A 83 7.47 -0.45 -9.46
CA ASN A 83 7.39 0.77 -10.27
C ASN A 83 7.94 0.58 -11.67
N ARG A 84 8.98 -0.23 -11.81
CA ARG A 84 9.63 -0.47 -13.11
C ARG A 84 8.82 -1.40 -14.01
N TRP A 85 8.25 -2.45 -13.45
CA TRP A 85 7.69 -3.56 -14.22
C TRP A 85 6.17 -3.65 -14.17
N ILE A 86 5.56 -3.32 -13.04
CA ILE A 86 4.13 -3.54 -12.78
C ILE A 86 3.34 -2.26 -13.05
N ALA A 87 3.74 -1.14 -12.43
CA ALA A 87 3.02 0.12 -12.51
C ALA A 87 2.71 0.55 -13.96
N PRO A 88 3.66 0.51 -14.93
CA PRO A 88 3.37 0.93 -16.31
C PRO A 88 2.33 0.05 -17.01
N VAL A 89 2.27 -1.25 -16.67
CA VAL A 89 1.33 -2.19 -17.32
C VAL A 89 -0.08 -2.02 -16.78
N VAL A 90 -0.24 -1.77 -15.49
CA VAL A 90 -1.56 -1.55 -14.87
C VAL A 90 -2.02 -0.10 -14.97
N GLY A 91 -1.16 0.82 -15.42
CA GLY A 91 -1.50 2.25 -15.58
C GLY A 91 -1.42 3.04 -14.27
N LEU A 92 -0.54 2.65 -13.35
CA LEU A 92 -0.24 3.40 -12.12
C LEU A 92 0.96 4.35 -12.34
N PRO A 93 0.99 5.50 -11.65
CA PRO A 93 2.19 6.30 -11.55
C PRO A 93 3.26 5.59 -10.71
N GLU A 94 4.43 6.19 -10.60
CA GLU A 94 5.41 5.76 -9.60
C GLU A 94 4.84 5.96 -8.19
N LEU A 95 4.86 4.89 -7.39
CA LEU A 95 4.35 4.86 -6.03
C LEU A 95 5.50 4.70 -5.03
N PRO A 96 5.36 5.23 -3.79
CA PRO A 96 6.22 4.82 -2.69
C PRO A 96 6.11 3.33 -2.45
N PHE A 97 7.11 2.75 -1.79
CA PHE A 97 7.09 1.35 -1.39
C PHE A 97 7.62 1.18 0.03
N VAL A 98 7.13 0.17 0.73
CA VAL A 98 7.67 -0.22 2.02
C VAL A 98 8.96 -1.00 1.81
N ASP A 99 10.06 -0.53 2.41
CA ASP A 99 11.33 -1.26 2.37
C ASP A 99 11.32 -2.39 3.40
N PHE A 100 11.30 -3.61 2.92
CA PHE A 100 11.28 -4.81 3.74
C PHE A 100 12.67 -5.45 3.91
N ALA A 101 13.76 -4.79 3.52
CA ALA A 101 15.09 -5.38 3.44
C ALA A 101 15.48 -6.18 4.70
N ASP A 102 15.17 -5.64 5.87
CA ASP A 102 15.53 -6.23 7.17
C ASP A 102 14.56 -7.32 7.66
N SER A 103 13.33 -7.36 7.12
CA SER A 103 12.28 -8.32 7.54
C SER A 103 11.92 -9.34 6.46
N LEU A 104 12.53 -9.22 5.28
CA LEU A 104 12.14 -9.99 4.10
C LEU A 104 12.22 -11.50 4.33
N LEU A 105 11.07 -12.18 4.19
CA LEU A 105 10.94 -13.63 4.31
C LEU A 105 11.42 -14.20 5.66
N GLN A 106 11.44 -13.41 6.72
CA GLN A 106 11.75 -13.90 8.06
C GLN A 106 10.58 -14.74 8.60
N ASP A 107 10.84 -15.99 8.90
CA ASP A 107 9.88 -16.82 9.62
C ASP A 107 9.70 -16.29 11.04
N ARG A 108 8.46 -16.07 11.43
CA ARG A 108 8.08 -15.60 12.77
C ARG A 108 7.42 -16.74 13.54
N PRO A 109 7.93 -17.09 14.74
CA PRO A 109 7.37 -18.18 15.55
C PRO A 109 5.96 -17.89 16.07
N ASP A 110 5.55 -16.60 16.08
CA ASP A 110 4.21 -16.13 16.49
C ASP A 110 3.15 -16.28 15.38
N GLY A 111 3.53 -16.75 14.19
CA GLY A 111 2.65 -16.95 13.05
C GLY A 111 2.20 -15.64 12.36
N ILE A 112 2.76 -14.49 12.75
CA ILE A 112 2.50 -13.20 12.12
C ILE A 112 3.30 -13.12 10.82
N HIS A 113 2.67 -12.68 9.75
CA HIS A 113 3.33 -12.47 8.48
C HIS A 113 4.45 -11.42 8.59
N TRP A 114 5.57 -11.65 7.94
CA TRP A 114 6.76 -10.80 8.05
C TRP A 114 6.54 -9.34 7.61
N LYS A 115 5.54 -9.05 6.77
CA LYS A 115 5.16 -7.69 6.37
C LYS A 115 4.43 -6.92 7.48
N THR A 116 3.73 -7.58 8.39
CA THR A 116 2.73 -6.96 9.27
C THR A 116 3.30 -5.86 10.16
N ALA A 117 4.38 -6.14 10.88
CA ALA A 117 5.00 -5.15 11.75
C ALA A 117 5.56 -3.94 10.98
N PRO A 118 6.31 -4.12 9.87
CA PRO A 118 6.75 -3.01 9.03
C PRO A 118 5.61 -2.14 8.47
N LEU A 119 4.47 -2.75 8.11
CA LEU A 119 3.32 -1.99 7.61
C LEU A 119 2.69 -1.13 8.70
N VAL A 120 2.57 -1.65 9.92
CA VAL A 120 2.07 -0.90 11.08
C VAL A 120 3.00 0.27 11.40
N GLU A 121 4.32 0.04 11.37
CA GLU A 121 5.31 1.08 11.57
C GLU A 121 5.24 2.16 10.49
N TYR A 122 5.20 1.76 9.21
CA TYR A 122 5.08 2.70 8.07
C TYR A 122 3.80 3.52 8.13
N ALA A 123 2.69 2.92 8.57
CA ALA A 123 1.41 3.60 8.67
C ALA A 123 1.44 4.75 9.70
N ASP A 124 2.28 4.68 10.72
CA ASP A 124 2.49 5.72 11.74
C ASP A 124 1.16 6.31 12.28
N GLY A 125 0.23 5.42 12.64
CA GLY A 125 -1.08 5.80 13.17
C GLY A 125 -2.07 6.34 12.14
N ARG A 126 -1.78 6.29 10.85
CA ARG A 126 -2.72 6.61 9.75
C ARG A 126 -3.64 5.42 9.49
N PRO A 127 -4.94 5.62 9.21
CA PRO A 127 -5.79 4.54 8.72
C PRO A 127 -5.18 3.89 7.48
N PHE A 128 -5.29 2.56 7.37
CA PHE A 128 -4.79 1.85 6.19
C PHE A 128 -5.66 0.66 5.79
N ALA A 129 -5.65 0.32 4.50
CA ALA A 129 -6.03 -0.98 3.98
C ALA A 129 -4.79 -1.71 3.49
N TRP A 130 -4.68 -3.01 3.80
CA TRP A 130 -3.62 -3.88 3.30
C TRP A 130 -4.23 -4.98 2.44
N VAL A 131 -3.90 -4.97 1.14
CA VAL A 131 -4.43 -5.86 0.10
C VAL A 131 -3.36 -6.88 -0.24
N ASP A 132 -3.60 -8.15 0.13
CA ASP A 132 -2.62 -9.23 0.05
C ASP A 132 -3.35 -10.59 0.03
N ASP A 133 -2.67 -11.68 -0.28
CA ASP A 133 -3.20 -13.05 -0.25
C ASP A 133 -2.62 -13.92 0.87
N GLU A 134 -1.66 -13.40 1.64
CA GLU A 134 -0.94 -14.20 2.65
C GLU A 134 -1.27 -13.81 4.09
N GLN A 135 -2.07 -12.77 4.31
CA GLN A 135 -2.46 -12.30 5.65
C GLN A 135 -3.49 -13.21 6.33
N GLY A 136 -3.41 -13.33 7.63
CA GLY A 136 -4.28 -14.20 8.43
C GLY A 136 -4.79 -13.59 9.74
N ASP A 137 -5.40 -14.42 10.59
CA ASP A 137 -5.92 -13.98 11.89
C ASP A 137 -4.82 -13.49 12.85
N PRO A 138 -3.61 -14.07 12.90
CA PRO A 138 -2.52 -13.51 13.71
C PRO A 138 -2.18 -12.06 13.33
N ASP A 139 -2.21 -11.74 12.01
CA ASP A 139 -1.96 -10.40 11.52
C ASP A 139 -3.04 -9.41 11.95
N ARG A 140 -4.31 -9.84 11.90
CA ARG A 140 -5.44 -9.03 12.38
C ARG A 140 -5.32 -8.73 13.87
N ALA A 141 -4.96 -9.73 14.67
CA ALA A 141 -4.74 -9.57 16.10
C ALA A 141 -3.59 -8.60 16.38
N TYR A 142 -2.47 -8.74 15.65
CA TYR A 142 -1.33 -7.84 15.77
C TYR A 142 -1.70 -6.39 15.44
N VAL A 143 -2.34 -6.15 14.29
CA VAL A 143 -2.77 -4.81 13.89
C VAL A 143 -3.71 -4.21 14.93
N THR A 144 -4.69 -4.98 15.42
CA THR A 144 -5.62 -4.51 16.46
C THR A 144 -4.91 -4.11 17.74
N ALA A 145 -3.86 -4.83 18.13
CA ALA A 145 -3.11 -4.56 19.36
C ALA A 145 -2.12 -3.39 19.24
N HIS A 146 -1.53 -3.16 18.05
CA HIS A 146 -0.41 -2.26 17.86
C HIS A 146 -0.73 -1.03 16.99
N HIS A 147 -1.88 -0.98 16.34
CA HIS A 147 -2.28 0.13 15.49
C HIS A 147 -3.56 0.79 16.00
N ARG A 148 -3.49 2.09 16.31
CA ARG A 148 -4.59 2.83 16.95
C ARG A 148 -5.68 3.29 15.99
N ALA A 149 -5.33 3.49 14.73
CA ALA A 149 -6.28 3.91 13.69
C ALA A 149 -6.97 2.70 13.05
N PRO A 150 -8.06 2.90 12.30
CA PRO A 150 -8.67 1.80 11.54
C PRO A 150 -7.69 1.12 10.59
N GLY A 151 -7.65 -0.21 10.63
CA GLY A 151 -6.86 -1.05 9.73
C GLY A 151 -7.74 -2.11 9.09
N LEU A 152 -7.77 -2.16 7.75
CA LEU A 152 -8.45 -3.20 6.98
C LEU A 152 -7.41 -4.17 6.41
N LEU A 153 -7.46 -5.43 6.78
CA LEU A 153 -6.71 -6.50 6.14
C LEU A 153 -7.64 -7.17 5.11
N HIS A 154 -7.44 -6.86 3.84
CA HIS A 154 -8.27 -7.32 2.74
C HIS A 154 -7.58 -8.45 1.98
N HIS A 155 -8.04 -9.69 2.23
CA HIS A 155 -7.50 -10.88 1.58
C HIS A 155 -8.05 -11.01 0.15
N VAL A 156 -7.14 -11.23 -0.81
CA VAL A 156 -7.47 -11.48 -2.22
C VAL A 156 -7.09 -12.90 -2.60
N ASN A 157 -7.96 -13.61 -3.30
CA ASN A 157 -7.67 -14.96 -3.76
C ASN A 157 -6.59 -14.96 -4.86
N PRO A 158 -5.40 -15.55 -4.63
CA PRO A 158 -4.27 -15.50 -5.57
C PRO A 158 -4.49 -16.28 -6.87
N ARG A 159 -5.62 -16.96 -7.02
CA ARG A 159 -6.01 -17.62 -8.27
C ARG A 159 -6.86 -16.73 -9.16
N ILE A 160 -7.37 -15.63 -8.63
CA ILE A 160 -8.36 -14.78 -9.30
C ILE A 160 -7.82 -13.36 -9.46
N GLY A 161 -7.15 -12.80 -8.44
CA GLY A 161 -6.77 -11.40 -8.35
C GLY A 161 -7.93 -10.50 -7.93
N LEU A 162 -7.69 -9.18 -7.95
CA LEU A 162 -8.68 -8.16 -7.60
C LEU A 162 -9.90 -8.20 -8.53
N ARG A 163 -11.08 -7.93 -7.94
CA ARG A 163 -12.40 -7.92 -8.60
C ARG A 163 -13.19 -6.69 -8.16
N ASP A 164 -14.29 -6.42 -8.84
CA ASP A 164 -15.17 -5.28 -8.55
C ASP A 164 -15.65 -5.23 -7.09
N ASP A 165 -15.89 -6.41 -6.46
CA ASP A 165 -16.28 -6.50 -5.05
C ASP A 165 -15.16 -6.04 -4.11
N ASP A 166 -13.91 -6.32 -4.45
CA ASP A 166 -12.74 -5.90 -3.68
C ASP A 166 -12.62 -4.38 -3.72
N PHE A 167 -12.74 -3.76 -4.90
CA PHE A 167 -12.72 -2.31 -5.04
C PHE A 167 -13.88 -1.64 -4.27
N ARG A 168 -15.08 -2.26 -4.25
CA ARG A 168 -16.21 -1.74 -3.44
C ARG A 168 -15.90 -1.78 -1.95
N THR A 169 -15.37 -2.90 -1.46
CA THR A 169 -14.97 -3.05 -0.06
C THR A 169 -13.93 -2.00 0.35
N LEU A 170 -12.93 -1.78 -0.50
CA LEU A 170 -11.90 -0.77 -0.27
C LEU A 170 -12.49 0.65 -0.26
N ALA A 171 -13.38 0.96 -1.21
CA ALA A 171 -14.04 2.26 -1.25
C ALA A 171 -14.92 2.51 -0.02
N ASP A 172 -15.64 1.49 0.47
CA ASP A 172 -16.47 1.58 1.68
C ASP A 172 -15.62 1.86 2.92
N PHE A 173 -14.49 1.17 3.05
CA PHE A 173 -13.57 1.41 4.16
C PHE A 173 -12.99 2.83 4.13
N ALA A 174 -12.56 3.33 2.96
CA ALA A 174 -12.03 4.69 2.84
C ALA A 174 -13.04 5.74 3.29
N ARG A 175 -14.33 5.58 2.90
CA ARG A 175 -15.41 6.49 3.32
C ARG A 175 -15.69 6.45 4.82
N GLY A 176 -15.45 5.33 5.48
CA GLY A 176 -15.58 5.18 6.92
C GLY A 176 -14.40 5.72 7.73
N CYS A 177 -13.29 6.05 7.09
CA CYS A 177 -12.13 6.60 7.77
C CYS A 177 -12.38 8.07 8.16
N PRO A 178 -11.90 8.52 9.36
CA PRO A 178 -12.04 9.90 9.76
C PRO A 178 -11.30 10.83 8.78
N THR A 179 -12.05 11.74 8.18
CA THR A 179 -11.49 12.78 7.30
C THR A 179 -10.71 13.77 8.15
N PRO A 180 -9.57 14.32 7.71
CA PRO A 180 -8.91 15.41 8.42
C PRO A 180 -9.86 16.59 8.43
N GLU A 181 -10.29 17.01 9.63
CA GLU A 181 -10.91 18.35 9.74
C GLU A 181 -9.88 19.37 9.23
N LEU A 182 -10.27 20.13 8.22
CA LEU A 182 -9.56 21.36 7.83
C LEU A 182 -9.63 22.27 9.05
N GLY A 183 -8.56 22.27 9.86
CA GLY A 183 -8.44 23.18 10.99
C GLY A 183 -8.61 24.61 10.50
N MET A 184 -9.79 25.15 10.71
CA MET A 184 -10.03 26.59 10.65
C MET A 184 -9.10 27.19 11.69
N ARG A 185 -7.99 27.75 11.20
CA ARG A 185 -7.22 28.67 12.03
C ARG A 185 -8.11 29.89 12.29
N GLU A 186 -8.85 29.85 13.38
CA GLU A 186 -9.41 31.07 13.95
C GLU A 186 -8.24 32.00 14.30
N GLY A 187 -8.11 33.03 13.47
CA GLY A 187 -7.20 34.10 13.72
C GLY A 187 -7.63 34.85 14.97
N GLN A 188 -6.94 34.62 16.08
CA GLN A 188 -6.97 35.54 17.20
C GLN A 188 -6.44 36.90 16.75
N ARG A 189 -7.36 37.75 16.37
CA ARG A 189 -7.13 39.21 16.31
C ARG A 189 -7.41 39.74 17.71
N GLU A 190 -6.47 39.71 18.58
CA GLU A 190 -6.48 40.59 19.75
C GLU A 190 -5.83 41.91 19.40
N GLY A 191 -6.68 42.82 19.02
CA GLY A 191 -6.37 44.24 18.95
C GLY A 191 -6.44 44.85 20.35
N GLY A 192 -5.36 44.83 21.08
CA GLY A 192 -5.21 45.58 22.34
C GLY A 192 -4.71 46.98 22.05
N LEU A 193 -5.62 47.92 21.84
CA LEU A 193 -5.32 49.36 21.95
C LEU A 193 -5.21 49.71 23.44
N SER A 194 -4.03 50.07 23.89
CA SER A 194 -3.80 50.71 25.17
C SER A 194 -3.83 52.23 25.03
N PRO A 195 -4.61 52.99 25.78
CA PRO A 195 -4.62 54.46 25.72
C PRO A 195 -3.43 55.04 26.45
N ARG A 196 -2.68 55.89 25.75
CA ARG A 196 -1.65 56.75 26.34
C ARG A 196 -2.29 57.81 27.25
N SER A 197 -1.98 57.76 28.52
CA SER A 197 -2.24 58.86 29.46
C SER A 197 -1.10 59.87 29.38
N SER A 198 -1.46 61.05 28.93
CA SER A 198 -0.64 62.27 29.03
C SER A 198 -0.68 62.85 30.43
N ARG A 199 0.43 63.08 31.05
CA ARG A 199 0.58 64.19 31.99
C ARG A 199 1.95 64.82 31.80
N GLY A 200 1.91 66.10 31.50
CA GLY A 200 3.01 67.05 31.39
C GLY A 200 3.43 67.63 32.75
N PRO A 201 4.15 68.74 32.74
CA PRO A 201 5.39 68.86 33.52
C PRO A 201 5.24 69.65 34.83
N ARG A 202 6.14 69.43 35.72
CA ARG A 202 6.76 70.45 36.58
C ARG A 202 8.15 70.03 36.98
#